data_088a33861b6d393b35e1114af3773219
#
_entry.id   088a33861b6d393b35e1114af3773219
#
_cell.length_a   1.000
_cell.length_b   1.000
_cell.length_c   1.000
_cell.angle_alpha   90.00
_cell.angle_beta   90.00
_cell.angle_gamma   90.00
#
_symmetry.space_group_name_H-M   'P 1'
#
loop_
_entity.id
_entity.type
_entity.pdbx_description
1 polymer ?
#
loop_
_entity_poly.entity_id
_entity_poly.type
_entity_poly.pdbx_seq_one_letter_code
_entity_poly.pdbx_strand_id
1 'polypeptide(L)'
;MTSTNERHAGGLSPAWLLHRRPFRNTSLIIDLFLPERGRVGAVARGGRRDASLAPFLPLWVDLKRGGELYTLRQVEPRGPAPGLAGRALYCGFYVNELMMRLLHRDDAHPDLWPPYEHTLAALAGDTALDVTL
;
A
#
# COMPACT_ATOMS: atom_id res chain seq x y z
N MET A 1 -17.18 -9.60 13.85
CA MET A 1 -15.79 -9.91 14.18
C MET A 1 -14.89 -8.93 13.48
N THR A 2 -14.39 -8.01 14.21
CA THR A 2 -13.53 -6.98 13.64
C THR A 2 -12.21 -7.54 13.16
N SER A 3 -11.69 -8.57 13.81
CA SER A 3 -10.43 -9.15 13.44
C SER A 3 -10.44 -9.76 12.05
N THR A 4 -11.60 -10.22 11.59
CA THR A 4 -11.69 -10.79 10.25
C THR A 4 -11.63 -9.73 9.17
N ASN A 5 -11.99 -8.47 9.48
CA ASN A 5 -11.88 -7.39 8.52
C ASN A 5 -10.44 -6.94 8.34
N GLU A 6 -9.63 -7.08 9.38
CA GLU A 6 -8.24 -6.68 9.33
C GLU A 6 -7.34 -7.80 8.84
N ARG A 7 -7.79 -9.03 8.94
CA ARG A 7 -7.02 -10.20 8.59
C ARG A 7 -7.84 -11.12 7.73
N HIS A 8 -7.33 -11.39 6.57
CA HIS A 8 -7.89 -12.41 5.72
C HIS A 8 -7.37 -13.79 6.15
N ALA A 9 -8.02 -14.84 5.67
CA ALA A 9 -7.61 -16.21 5.97
C ALA A 9 -6.11 -16.38 5.68
N GLY A 10 -5.43 -17.14 6.52
CA GLY A 10 -4.01 -17.39 6.36
C GLY A 10 -3.10 -16.32 6.91
N GLY A 11 -3.65 -15.37 7.66
CA GLY A 11 -2.84 -14.33 8.28
C GLY A 11 -2.58 -13.13 7.42
N LEU A 12 -3.33 -12.94 6.36
CA LEU A 12 -3.19 -11.77 5.50
C LEU A 12 -3.71 -10.52 6.20
N SER A 13 -3.02 -9.41 5.97
CA SER A 13 -3.41 -8.11 6.49
C SER A 13 -3.64 -7.14 5.35
N PRO A 14 -4.57 -6.18 5.53
CA PRO A 14 -4.76 -5.17 4.50
C PRO A 14 -3.57 -4.22 4.45
N ALA A 15 -3.24 -3.74 3.27
CA ALA A 15 -2.11 -2.85 3.08
C ALA A 15 -2.26 -2.02 1.83
N TRP A 16 -1.56 -0.90 1.81
CA TRP A 16 -1.36 -0.08 0.62
C TRP A 16 0.13 0.06 0.38
N LEU A 17 0.55 0.03 -0.88
CA LEU A 17 1.95 0.26 -1.24
C LEU A 17 2.19 1.77 -1.28
N LEU A 18 3.14 2.24 -0.47
CA LEU A 18 3.52 3.67 -0.47
C LEU A 18 4.67 3.94 -1.41
N HIS A 19 5.61 3.02 -1.49
CA HIS A 19 6.84 3.24 -2.25
C HIS A 19 7.48 1.91 -2.60
N ARG A 20 8.17 1.87 -3.72
CA ARG A 20 8.93 0.69 -4.11
C ARG A 20 10.20 1.13 -4.83
N ARG A 21 11.25 0.35 -4.66
CA ARG A 21 12.49 0.59 -5.38
C ARG A 21 13.16 -0.72 -5.72
N PRO A 22 13.89 -0.77 -6.84
CA PRO A 22 14.60 -1.99 -7.21
C PRO A 22 15.61 -2.38 -6.14
N PHE A 23 15.73 -3.69 -5.95
CA PHE A 23 16.69 -4.26 -5.02
C PHE A 23 17.23 -5.53 -5.63
N ARG A 24 18.54 -5.55 -5.92
CA ARG A 24 19.17 -6.67 -6.60
C ARG A 24 18.50 -6.91 -7.97
N ASN A 25 18.55 -8.15 -8.48
CA ASN A 25 18.15 -8.38 -9.87
C ASN A 25 16.64 -8.35 -10.09
N THR A 26 15.88 -9.06 -9.25
CA THR A 26 14.44 -9.22 -9.48
C THR A 26 13.60 -8.77 -8.30
N SER A 27 14.23 -8.36 -7.20
CA SER A 27 13.52 -8.00 -5.98
C SER A 27 13.21 -6.53 -5.91
N LEU A 28 12.32 -6.19 -4.99
CA LEU A 28 12.00 -4.80 -4.62
C LEU A 28 12.14 -4.66 -3.12
N ILE A 29 12.53 -3.47 -2.69
CA ILE A 29 12.26 -3.04 -1.33
C ILE A 29 11.02 -2.18 -1.40
N ILE A 30 10.03 -2.53 -0.59
CA ILE A 30 8.75 -1.85 -0.60
C ILE A 30 8.46 -1.26 0.77
N ASP A 31 7.74 -0.15 0.77
CA ASP A 31 7.16 0.42 1.99
C ASP A 31 5.66 0.27 1.88
N LEU A 32 5.08 -0.40 2.87
CA LEU A 32 3.65 -0.66 2.94
C LEU A 32 3.05 0.12 4.08
N PHE A 33 1.79 0.48 3.95
CA PHE A 33 1.02 1.09 5.02
C PHE A 33 -0.04 0.10 5.46
N LEU A 34 -0.01 -0.27 6.75
CA LEU A 34 -0.94 -1.20 7.36
C LEU A 34 -1.69 -0.50 8.49
N PRO A 35 -2.96 -0.89 8.76
CA PRO A 35 -3.74 -0.19 9.79
C PRO A 35 -3.16 -0.35 11.20
N GLU A 36 -2.58 -1.51 11.51
CA GLU A 36 -2.12 -1.76 12.88
C GLU A 36 -0.64 -1.50 13.08
N ARG A 37 0.15 -1.51 12.03
CA ARG A 37 1.60 -1.36 12.13
C ARG A 37 2.13 -0.06 11.58
N GLY A 38 1.29 0.70 10.86
CA GLY A 38 1.73 1.89 10.18
C GLY A 38 2.60 1.57 8.98
N ARG A 39 3.71 2.28 8.83
CA ARG A 39 4.62 2.05 7.71
C ARG A 39 5.57 0.91 8.03
N VAL A 40 5.67 -0.08 7.15
CA VAL A 40 6.61 -1.18 7.30
C VAL A 40 7.41 -1.35 6.02
N GLY A 41 8.70 -1.67 6.18
CA GLY A 41 9.57 -1.97 5.05
C GLY A 41 9.70 -3.47 4.86
N ALA A 42 9.68 -3.91 3.61
CA ALA A 42 9.76 -5.32 3.31
C ALA A 42 10.53 -5.57 2.02
N VAL A 43 11.12 -6.75 1.93
CA VAL A 43 11.74 -7.23 0.70
C VAL A 43 10.72 -8.11 -0.01
N ALA A 44 10.46 -7.79 -1.27
CA ALA A 44 9.59 -8.58 -2.13
C ALA A 44 10.46 -9.29 -3.17
N ARG A 45 10.73 -10.56 -2.95
CA ARG A 45 11.53 -11.36 -3.87
C ARG A 45 10.74 -11.60 -5.15
N GLY A 46 11.37 -11.35 -6.29
CA GLY A 46 10.68 -11.43 -7.56
C GLY A 46 9.64 -10.35 -7.76
N GLY A 47 9.63 -9.33 -6.90
CA GLY A 47 8.58 -8.32 -6.90
C GLY A 47 8.52 -7.47 -8.14
N ARG A 48 9.62 -7.36 -8.88
CA ARG A 48 9.61 -6.57 -10.12
C ARG A 48 8.63 -7.10 -11.16
N ARG A 49 8.33 -8.41 -11.09
CA ARG A 49 7.41 -9.06 -12.03
C ARG A 49 6.00 -9.14 -11.52
N ASP A 50 5.77 -8.72 -10.28
CA ASP A 50 4.46 -8.81 -9.65
C ASP A 50 3.69 -7.53 -9.87
N ALA A 51 2.70 -7.56 -10.76
CA ALA A 51 1.90 -6.40 -11.08
C ALA A 51 1.06 -5.91 -9.90
N SER A 52 0.82 -6.77 -8.90
CA SER A 52 0.08 -6.37 -7.71
C SER A 52 0.83 -5.34 -6.88
N LEU A 53 2.16 -5.31 -6.97
CA LEU A 53 2.97 -4.37 -6.20
C LEU A 53 2.99 -3.02 -6.90
N ALA A 54 1.84 -2.37 -6.88
CA ALA A 54 1.61 -1.08 -7.52
C ALA A 54 0.96 -0.13 -6.53
N PRO A 55 1.25 1.16 -6.60
CA PRO A 55 0.56 2.13 -5.75
C PRO A 55 -0.92 2.18 -6.11
N PHE A 56 -1.74 2.50 -5.12
CA PHE A 56 -3.19 2.73 -5.27
C PHE A 56 -3.97 1.49 -5.64
N LEU A 57 -3.40 0.31 -5.42
CA LEU A 57 -4.10 -0.96 -5.51
C LEU A 57 -4.26 -1.49 -4.09
N PRO A 58 -5.49 -1.73 -3.61
CA PRO A 58 -5.64 -2.29 -2.26
C PRO A 58 -5.13 -3.72 -2.23
N LEU A 59 -4.39 -4.06 -1.18
CA LEU A 59 -3.68 -5.34 -1.09
C LEU A 59 -4.03 -6.10 0.18
N TRP A 60 -3.94 -7.42 0.10
CA TRP A 60 -3.74 -8.32 1.23
C TRP A 60 -2.28 -8.74 1.21
N VAL A 61 -1.60 -8.70 2.35
CA VAL A 61 -0.20 -9.09 2.43
C VAL A 61 0.04 -10.01 3.61
N ASP A 62 0.99 -10.93 3.43
CA ASP A 62 1.50 -11.76 4.51
C ASP A 62 2.99 -11.46 4.64
N LEU A 63 3.38 -10.99 5.82
CA LEU A 63 4.74 -10.54 6.09
C LEU A 63 5.38 -11.43 7.14
N LYS A 64 6.63 -11.82 6.90
CA LYS A 64 7.43 -12.55 7.87
C LYS A 64 8.47 -11.62 8.46
N ARG A 65 8.57 -11.60 9.77
CA ARG A 65 9.55 -10.76 10.45
C ARG A 65 10.94 -11.22 10.10
N GLY A 66 11.80 -10.29 9.68
CA GLY A 66 13.20 -10.53 9.44
C GLY A 66 14.03 -9.66 10.38
N GLY A 67 15.09 -9.06 9.88
CA GLY A 67 15.86 -8.09 10.63
C GLY A 67 15.16 -6.75 10.68
N GLU A 68 15.74 -5.76 10.02
CA GLU A 68 15.12 -4.45 9.92
C GLU A 68 13.95 -4.44 8.94
N LEU A 69 13.98 -5.33 7.97
CA LEU A 69 12.93 -5.43 6.97
C LEU A 69 12.18 -6.74 7.15
N TYR A 70 10.89 -6.67 6.87
CA TYR A 70 10.09 -7.89 6.76
C TYR A 70 10.38 -8.56 5.42
N THR A 71 9.94 -9.80 5.27
CA THR A 71 9.91 -10.49 3.98
C THR A 71 8.47 -10.63 3.57
N LEU A 72 8.13 -10.18 2.36
CA LEU A 72 6.80 -10.36 1.81
C LEU A 72 6.67 -11.82 1.35
N ARG A 73 5.76 -12.56 2.00
CA ARG A 73 5.54 -13.96 1.67
C ARG A 73 4.42 -14.15 0.68
N GLN A 74 3.41 -13.28 0.75
CA GLN A 74 2.25 -13.39 -0.11
C GLN A 74 1.64 -12.02 -0.30
N VAL A 75 1.17 -11.73 -1.52
CA VAL A 75 0.44 -10.52 -1.82
C VAL A 75 -0.65 -10.86 -2.82
N GLU A 76 -1.83 -10.28 -2.62
CA GLU A 76 -2.92 -10.41 -3.58
C GLU A 76 -3.78 -9.16 -3.53
N PRO A 77 -4.45 -8.81 -4.64
CA PRO A 77 -5.37 -7.68 -4.63
C PRO A 77 -6.52 -7.92 -3.66
N ARG A 78 -6.91 -6.86 -2.95
CA ARG A 78 -8.02 -6.87 -1.99
C ARG A 78 -9.31 -6.36 -2.63
N GLY A 79 -9.19 -5.74 -3.78
CA GLY A 79 -10.31 -5.20 -4.52
C GLY A 79 -9.78 -4.49 -5.75
N PRO A 80 -10.67 -3.85 -6.52
CA PRO A 80 -10.22 -3.13 -7.72
C PRO A 80 -9.45 -1.87 -7.34
N ALA A 81 -8.50 -1.48 -8.20
CA ALA A 81 -7.80 -0.22 -8.05
C ALA A 81 -8.78 0.93 -8.23
N PRO A 82 -8.61 2.03 -7.46
CA PRO A 82 -9.49 3.20 -7.63
C PRO A 82 -9.37 3.87 -9.01
N GLY A 83 -8.29 3.64 -9.73
CA GLY A 83 -8.15 4.16 -11.08
C GLY A 83 -7.79 5.63 -11.13
N LEU A 84 -6.76 6.03 -10.40
CA LEU A 84 -6.29 7.42 -10.42
C LEU A 84 -5.61 7.73 -11.74
N ALA A 85 -5.91 8.90 -12.30
CA ALA A 85 -5.29 9.34 -13.55
C ALA A 85 -5.17 10.86 -13.54
N GLY A 86 -4.27 11.38 -14.40
CA GLY A 86 -4.10 12.82 -14.54
C GLY A 86 -3.67 13.48 -13.26
N ARG A 87 -4.30 14.60 -12.95
CA ARG A 87 -3.99 15.38 -11.75
C ARG A 87 -4.19 14.58 -10.47
N ALA A 88 -5.23 13.75 -10.43
CA ALA A 88 -5.50 12.91 -9.26
C ALA A 88 -4.36 11.94 -9.00
N LEU A 89 -3.75 11.42 -10.05
CA LEU A 89 -2.61 10.52 -9.92
C LEU A 89 -1.42 11.25 -9.28
N TYR A 90 -1.12 12.46 -9.74
CA TYR A 90 -0.06 13.27 -9.13
C TYR A 90 -0.34 13.53 -7.65
N CYS A 91 -1.59 13.86 -7.32
CA CYS A 91 -1.97 14.09 -5.93
C CYS A 91 -1.79 12.82 -5.10
N GLY A 92 -2.12 11.66 -5.66
CA GLY A 92 -1.92 10.39 -4.98
C GLY A 92 -0.45 10.14 -4.66
N PHE A 93 0.42 10.37 -5.63
CA PHE A 93 1.86 10.22 -5.40
C PHE A 93 2.35 11.22 -4.35
N TYR A 94 1.83 12.44 -4.36
CA TYR A 94 2.19 13.43 -3.35
C TYR A 94 1.79 12.96 -1.95
N VAL A 95 0.58 12.41 -1.82
CA VAL A 95 0.12 11.87 -0.54
C VAL A 95 1.04 10.74 -0.06
N ASN A 96 1.39 9.82 -0.96
CA ASN A 96 2.30 8.74 -0.60
C ASN A 96 3.67 9.26 -0.18
N GLU A 97 4.16 10.28 -0.86
CA GLU A 97 5.43 10.91 -0.51
C GLU A 97 5.37 11.52 0.89
N LEU A 98 4.26 12.20 1.22
CA LEU A 98 4.05 12.73 2.56
C LEU A 98 4.04 11.62 3.61
N MET A 99 3.34 10.53 3.33
CA MET A 99 3.31 9.39 4.24
C MET A 99 4.72 8.85 4.49
N MET A 100 5.52 8.75 3.42
CA MET A 100 6.90 8.29 3.56
C MET A 100 7.76 9.21 4.42
N ARG A 101 7.52 10.50 4.34
CA ARG A 101 8.30 11.48 5.10
C ARG A 101 7.83 11.62 6.54
N LEU A 102 6.55 11.47 6.77
CA LEU A 102 5.97 11.72 8.09
C LEU A 102 6.00 10.49 8.98
N LEU A 103 5.92 9.29 8.39
CA LEU A 103 5.84 8.07 9.17
C LEU A 103 7.20 7.41 9.27
N HIS A 104 7.57 7.02 10.47
CA HIS A 104 8.72 6.15 10.69
C HIS A 104 8.28 4.71 10.54
N ARG A 105 9.19 3.85 10.12
CA ARG A 105 8.89 2.43 10.00
C ARG A 105 8.55 1.85 11.35
N ASP A 106 7.55 0.97 11.36
CA ASP A 106 7.10 0.22 12.53
C ASP A 106 6.50 1.10 13.63
N ASP A 107 6.03 2.28 13.26
CA ASP A 107 5.37 3.20 14.18
C ASP A 107 3.90 3.25 13.81
N ALA A 108 3.05 2.63 14.62
CA ALA A 108 1.64 2.45 14.31
C ALA A 108 0.87 3.75 14.33
N HIS A 109 0.05 3.95 13.31
CA HIS A 109 -0.83 5.12 13.20
C HIS A 109 -2.19 4.67 12.66
N PRO A 110 -2.95 3.91 13.47
CA PRO A 110 -4.23 3.38 12.99
C PRO A 110 -5.23 4.49 12.66
N ASP A 111 -5.10 5.65 13.28
CA ASP A 111 -5.95 6.81 13.03
C ASP A 111 -5.76 7.39 11.62
N LEU A 112 -4.65 7.09 10.95
CA LEU A 112 -4.41 7.59 9.60
C LEU A 112 -4.96 6.67 8.52
N TRP A 113 -5.32 5.44 8.86
CA TRP A 113 -5.80 4.49 7.87
C TRP A 113 -7.10 4.94 7.20
N PRO A 114 -8.16 5.30 7.95
CA PRO A 114 -9.39 5.74 7.30
C PRO A 114 -9.22 7.00 6.47
N PRO A 115 -8.53 8.06 6.94
CA PRO A 115 -8.35 9.25 6.09
C PRO A 115 -7.52 8.96 4.85
N TYR A 116 -6.55 8.06 4.92
CA TYR A 116 -5.79 7.70 3.73
C TYR A 116 -6.70 7.06 2.68
N GLU A 117 -7.48 6.07 3.08
CA GLU A 117 -8.40 5.42 2.16
C GLU A 117 -9.45 6.37 1.63
N HIS A 118 -9.94 7.25 2.47
CA HIS A 118 -10.91 8.26 2.07
C HIS A 118 -10.32 9.21 1.02
N THR A 119 -9.07 9.61 1.21
CA THR A 119 -8.38 10.48 0.27
C THR A 119 -8.24 9.84 -1.09
N LEU A 120 -7.85 8.56 -1.15
CA LEU A 120 -7.74 7.86 -2.42
C LEU A 120 -9.09 7.75 -3.12
N ALA A 121 -10.15 7.49 -2.36
CA ALA A 121 -11.49 7.42 -2.93
C ALA A 121 -11.93 8.78 -3.50
N ALA A 122 -11.61 9.86 -2.79
CA ALA A 122 -11.92 11.20 -3.27
C ALA A 122 -11.16 11.53 -4.56
N LEU A 123 -9.89 11.15 -4.63
CA LEU A 123 -9.10 11.37 -5.84
C LEU A 123 -9.62 10.55 -7.01
N ALA A 124 -10.13 9.36 -6.77
CA ALA A 124 -10.76 8.55 -7.81
C ALA A 124 -12.02 9.24 -8.35
N GLY A 125 -12.77 9.88 -7.47
CA GLY A 125 -13.93 10.67 -7.87
C GLY A 125 -13.55 11.84 -8.77
N ASP A 126 -12.48 12.55 -8.44
CA ASP A 126 -11.96 13.65 -9.26
C ASP A 126 -11.52 13.15 -10.63
N THR A 127 -10.86 11.98 -10.69
CA THR A 127 -10.48 11.38 -11.96
C THR A 127 -11.70 11.13 -12.84
N ALA A 128 -12.77 10.60 -12.25
CA ALA A 128 -13.98 10.31 -12.99
C ALA A 128 -14.61 11.60 -13.54
N LEU A 129 -14.58 12.67 -12.75
CA LEU A 129 -15.10 13.96 -13.20
C LEU A 129 -14.27 14.52 -14.36
N ASP A 130 -12.96 14.41 -14.27
CA ASP A 130 -12.08 14.89 -15.35
C ASP A 130 -12.36 14.15 -16.64
N VAL A 131 -12.61 12.87 -16.57
CA VAL A 131 -12.90 12.07 -17.76
C VAL A 131 -14.24 12.46 -18.36
N THR A 132 -15.19 12.85 -17.52
CA THR A 132 -16.54 13.21 -17.96
C THR A 132 -16.55 14.56 -18.69
N LEU A 133 -15.66 15.44 -18.31
CA LEU A 133 -15.59 16.77 -18.91
C LEU A 133 -14.91 16.73 -20.27
#